data_ff17e229decf20bf9575fa918e762cc8
#
_entry.id   ff17e229decf20bf9575fa918e762cc8
#
_cell.length_a   1.000
_cell.length_b   1.000
_cell.length_c   1.000
_cell.angle_alpha   90.00
_cell.angle_beta   90.00
_cell.angle_gamma   90.00
#
_symmetry.space_group_name_H-M   'P 1'
#
loop_
_entity.id
_entity.type
_entity.pdbx_description
1 polymer ?
#
loop_
_entity_poly.entity_id
_entity_poly.type
_entity_poly.pdbx_seq_one_letter_code
_entity_poly.pdbx_strand_id
1 'polypeptide(L)'
;MFGQNVNQQVADSMIKETEQRWDGQPRDSDGRFDKGKRRRLVRSGTKRKNSVKSSKRLENSDKSDIIKEKSYKPITKITDSAITRVPKVNIRGYTEEQCSEIQRQHKELLRYSKNNNNNKEVAFVFDSSISKRKEFVGSDDMLDFGSSLHGKDLLVMHNHPRNSSYSLNDIIEFVGNDSIKTLTIVKNNGNIETLTKLKKYDRLSFLRELQRLEKNSIKTGSDNEYRKIINKFLSKYQEGGLLEWRK
;
A
#
# COMPACT_ATOMS: atom_id res chain seq x y z
N MET A 1 8.61 33.51 -17.62
CA MET A 1 9.06 32.15 -17.27
C MET A 1 9.13 31.91 -15.75
N PHE A 2 8.16 32.39 -14.94
CA PHE A 2 8.19 32.24 -13.46
C PHE A 2 7.04 31.41 -12.87
N GLY A 3 6.14 30.87 -13.68
CA GLY A 3 4.94 30.19 -13.17
C GLY A 3 5.08 28.68 -12.89
N GLN A 4 6.10 28.01 -13.41
CA GLN A 4 6.28 26.55 -13.24
C GLN A 4 6.97 26.19 -11.92
N ASN A 5 7.76 27.07 -11.35
CA ASN A 5 8.56 26.78 -10.16
C ASN A 5 7.74 26.77 -8.85
N VAL A 6 6.69 27.56 -8.77
CA VAL A 6 5.83 27.63 -7.55
C VAL A 6 4.97 26.38 -7.43
N ASN A 7 4.45 25.87 -8.54
CA ASN A 7 3.62 24.65 -8.52
C ASN A 7 4.45 23.40 -8.16
N GLN A 8 5.71 23.35 -8.60
CA GLN A 8 6.61 22.24 -8.27
C GLN A 8 7.01 22.27 -6.79
N GLN A 9 7.35 23.43 -6.25
CA GLN A 9 7.68 23.58 -4.83
C GLN A 9 6.51 23.24 -3.90
N VAL A 10 5.29 23.60 -4.29
CA VAL A 10 4.06 23.22 -3.54
C VAL A 10 3.83 21.72 -3.62
N ALA A 11 4.05 21.10 -4.78
CA ALA A 11 3.95 19.66 -4.94
C ALA A 11 4.97 18.90 -4.07
N ASP A 12 6.23 19.33 -4.10
CA ASP A 12 7.31 18.72 -3.32
C ASP A 12 7.13 18.91 -1.82
N SER A 13 6.58 20.07 -1.39
CA SER A 13 6.20 20.31 -0.01
C SER A 13 5.06 19.39 0.43
N MET A 14 4.04 19.21 -0.40
CA MET A 14 2.92 18.32 -0.12
C MET A 14 3.35 16.85 -0.05
N ILE A 15 4.33 16.46 -0.88
CA ILE A 15 4.90 15.11 -0.86
C ILE A 15 5.70 14.90 0.42
N LYS A 16 6.60 15.83 0.76
CA LYS A 16 7.36 15.79 2.02
C LYS A 16 6.45 15.74 3.24
N GLU A 17 5.40 16.54 3.27
CA GLU A 17 4.43 16.54 4.35
C GLU A 17 3.62 15.23 4.39
N THR A 18 3.34 14.65 3.24
CA THR A 18 2.68 13.35 3.13
C THR A 18 3.63 12.24 3.58
N GLU A 19 4.86 12.19 3.09
CA GLU A 19 5.88 11.23 3.47
C GLU A 19 6.20 11.31 4.98
N GLN A 20 6.45 12.50 5.55
CA GLN A 20 6.68 12.68 6.99
C GLN A 20 5.46 12.30 7.86
N ARG A 21 4.27 12.44 7.33
CA ARG A 21 3.02 12.07 8.02
C ARG A 21 2.77 10.57 7.99
N TRP A 22 3.32 9.88 6.98
CA TRP A 22 3.16 8.45 6.76
C TRP A 22 4.29 7.65 7.41
N ASP A 23 5.48 8.22 7.52
CA ASP A 23 6.62 7.63 8.21
C ASP A 23 6.37 7.58 9.72
N GLY A 24 6.18 6.37 10.23
CA GLY A 24 6.07 6.10 11.67
C GLY A 24 4.66 6.03 12.23
N GLN A 25 3.59 6.06 11.42
CA GLN A 25 2.27 5.71 11.91
C GLN A 25 2.07 4.19 11.91
N PRO A 26 1.68 3.58 13.06
CA PRO A 26 1.40 2.16 13.11
C PRO A 26 0.21 1.83 12.20
N ARG A 27 0.36 0.77 11.41
CA ARG A 27 -0.62 0.29 10.44
C ARG A 27 -1.03 -1.13 10.76
N ASP A 28 -2.25 -1.47 10.40
CA ASP A 28 -2.69 -2.85 10.45
C ASP A 28 -2.21 -3.64 9.21
N SER A 29 -2.44 -4.95 9.21
CA SER A 29 -2.04 -5.85 8.14
C SER A 29 -2.65 -5.56 6.76
N ASP A 30 -3.66 -4.70 6.71
CA ASP A 30 -4.27 -4.24 5.46
C ASP A 30 -3.73 -2.87 5.02
N GLY A 31 -2.67 -2.38 5.68
CA GLY A 31 -2.04 -1.08 5.41
C GLY A 31 -2.85 0.12 5.89
N ARG A 32 -3.82 -0.07 6.80
CA ARG A 32 -4.65 0.99 7.36
C ARG A 32 -4.02 1.60 8.60
N PHE A 33 -4.35 2.85 8.87
CA PHE A 33 -3.94 3.50 10.10
C PHE A 33 -4.57 2.84 11.33
N ASP A 34 -3.74 2.42 12.28
CA ASP A 34 -4.20 1.92 13.57
C ASP A 34 -4.83 3.07 14.38
N LYS A 35 -6.13 2.97 14.65
CA LYS A 35 -6.87 3.96 15.46
C LYS A 35 -6.56 3.88 16.95
N GLY A 36 -5.74 2.91 17.38
CA GLY A 36 -5.69 2.47 18.79
C GLY A 36 -4.68 3.12 19.70
N LYS A 37 -3.71 3.89 19.23
CA LYS A 37 -2.64 4.40 20.11
C LYS A 37 -2.36 5.89 19.94
N ARG A 38 -3.29 6.74 20.33
CA ARG A 38 -2.89 8.08 20.76
C ARG A 38 -2.07 7.94 22.04
N ARG A 39 -0.74 7.99 21.94
CA ARG A 39 0.13 8.21 23.09
C ARG A 39 -0.28 9.54 23.73
N ARG A 40 -0.94 9.48 24.90
CA ARG A 40 -1.06 10.63 25.78
C ARG A 40 0.36 11.07 26.10
N LEU A 41 0.75 12.23 25.62
CA LEU A 41 1.89 12.96 26.13
C LEU A 41 1.60 13.25 27.62
N VAL A 42 2.25 12.50 28.47
CA VAL A 42 2.26 12.76 29.91
C VAL A 42 3.03 14.04 30.10
N ARG A 43 2.34 15.15 30.27
CA ARG A 43 2.91 16.38 30.84
C ARG A 43 3.29 16.06 32.28
N SER A 44 4.59 16.07 32.58
CA SER A 44 5.11 16.13 33.93
C SER A 44 4.71 17.47 34.56
N GLY A 45 3.82 17.41 35.53
CA GLY A 45 3.34 18.53 36.29
C GLY A 45 3.22 18.13 37.75
N THR A 46 4.20 18.55 38.50
CA THR A 46 4.32 18.80 39.98
C THR A 46 3.19 18.35 40.90
N LYS A 47 3.64 17.66 41.94
CA LYS A 47 2.95 17.26 43.17
C LYS A 47 2.23 18.43 43.85
N ARG A 48 0.97 18.18 44.28
CA ARG A 48 0.44 18.76 45.56
C ARG A 48 -0.37 17.68 46.29
N LYS A 49 -0.04 17.54 47.57
CA LYS A 49 -0.67 16.65 48.59
C LYS A 49 -2.01 17.21 49.08
N ASN A 50 -2.77 16.30 49.67
CA ASN A 50 -3.89 16.36 50.65
C ASN A 50 -5.27 16.16 50.00
N SER A 51 -6.16 15.35 50.51
CA SER A 51 -6.49 14.81 51.84
C SER A 51 -7.62 13.78 51.69
N VAL A 52 -7.70 12.91 52.66
CA VAL A 52 -8.64 11.83 52.92
C VAL A 52 -10.11 12.27 52.97
N LYS A 53 -11.03 11.50 52.34
CA LYS A 53 -12.31 11.06 52.97
C LYS A 53 -13.04 10.01 52.16
N SER A 54 -13.15 8.85 52.76
CA SER A 54 -14.21 7.83 52.90
C SER A 54 -15.25 7.60 51.80
N SER A 55 -15.23 6.34 51.36
CA SER A 55 -16.37 5.38 51.17
C SER A 55 -17.65 5.86 50.48
N LYS A 56 -17.82 5.31 49.24
CA LYS A 56 -19.06 4.59 48.87
C LYS A 56 -18.75 3.59 47.75
N ARG A 57 -18.93 2.34 48.11
CA ARG A 57 -18.91 1.16 47.24
C ARG A 57 -20.10 1.29 46.30
N LEU A 58 -19.83 1.48 45.03
CA LEU A 58 -20.80 1.25 43.96
C LEU A 58 -20.21 0.17 43.06
N GLU A 59 -20.88 -0.97 43.11
CA GLU A 59 -20.74 -2.06 42.17
C GLU A 59 -21.02 -1.51 40.77
N ASN A 60 -19.98 -1.37 39.97
CA ASN A 60 -20.13 -1.19 38.55
C ASN A 60 -19.73 -2.49 37.88
N SER A 61 -20.75 -3.13 37.32
CA SER A 61 -20.71 -4.25 36.41
C SER A 61 -19.54 -4.12 35.42
N ASP A 62 -18.72 -5.16 35.39
CA ASP A 62 -17.78 -5.44 34.30
C ASP A 62 -18.52 -5.42 32.95
N LYS A 63 -18.48 -4.27 32.29
CA LYS A 63 -18.56 -4.26 30.86
C LYS A 63 -17.12 -4.49 30.37
N SER A 64 -16.75 -5.75 30.32
CA SER A 64 -15.63 -6.18 29.49
C SER A 64 -15.92 -5.69 28.07
N ASP A 65 -15.26 -4.62 27.66
CA ASP A 65 -15.16 -4.23 26.27
C ASP A 65 -14.57 -5.45 25.54
N ILE A 66 -15.44 -6.21 24.92
CA ILE A 66 -15.06 -7.27 23.98
C ILE A 66 -14.39 -6.50 22.83
N ILE A 67 -13.08 -6.36 22.92
CA ILE A 67 -12.25 -6.00 21.79
C ILE A 67 -12.48 -7.12 20.78
N LYS A 68 -13.36 -6.88 19.80
CA LYS A 68 -13.54 -7.80 18.69
C LYS A 68 -12.16 -7.92 18.03
N GLU A 69 -11.49 -9.03 18.33
CA GLU A 69 -10.29 -9.42 17.62
C GLU A 69 -10.62 -9.37 16.13
N LYS A 70 -9.97 -8.44 15.42
CA LYS A 70 -10.08 -8.42 13.95
C LYS A 70 -9.54 -9.75 13.47
N SER A 71 -10.39 -10.59 12.92
CA SER A 71 -9.98 -11.84 12.30
C SER A 71 -9.17 -11.50 11.05
N TYR A 72 -7.86 -11.52 11.18
CA TYR A 72 -6.96 -11.37 10.04
C TYR A 72 -7.10 -12.61 9.14
N LYS A 73 -7.27 -12.37 7.84
CA LYS A 73 -7.18 -13.47 6.88
C LYS A 73 -5.78 -14.06 6.95
N PRO A 74 -5.65 -15.38 7.07
CA PRO A 74 -4.33 -16.02 7.14
C PRO A 74 -3.57 -15.83 5.82
N ILE A 75 -2.25 -15.90 5.89
CA ILE A 75 -1.38 -15.95 4.72
C ILE A 75 -1.74 -17.18 3.90
N THR A 76 -2.00 -16.98 2.61
CA THR A 76 -2.25 -18.08 1.67
C THR A 76 -0.92 -18.73 1.29
N LYS A 77 -0.81 -20.03 1.47
CA LYS A 77 0.36 -20.79 1.01
C LYS A 77 0.44 -20.78 -0.51
N ILE A 78 1.61 -20.46 -1.03
CA ILE A 78 1.89 -20.50 -2.46
C ILE A 78 2.08 -21.97 -2.87
N THR A 79 1.26 -22.44 -3.81
CA THR A 79 1.35 -23.80 -4.37
C THR A 79 1.98 -23.76 -5.76
N ASP A 80 2.54 -24.88 -6.22
CA ASP A 80 3.09 -24.97 -7.58
C ASP A 80 2.00 -24.80 -8.65
N SER A 81 0.79 -25.23 -8.34
CA SER A 81 -0.39 -24.97 -9.17
C SER A 81 -0.70 -23.46 -9.29
N ALA A 82 -0.58 -22.69 -8.18
CA ALA A 82 -0.76 -21.25 -8.22
C ALA A 82 0.31 -20.58 -9.10
N ILE A 83 1.57 -20.99 -8.96
CA ILE A 83 2.68 -20.49 -9.78
C ILE A 83 2.46 -20.81 -11.26
N THR A 84 2.03 -22.03 -11.59
CA THR A 84 1.78 -22.44 -12.97
C THR A 84 0.67 -21.63 -13.62
N ARG A 85 -0.40 -21.34 -12.87
CA ARG A 85 -1.59 -20.61 -13.32
C ARG A 85 -1.38 -19.11 -13.53
N VAL A 86 -0.26 -18.53 -13.08
CA VAL A 86 0.02 -17.09 -13.26
C VAL A 86 -0.17 -16.73 -14.74
N PRO A 87 -1.15 -15.88 -15.10
CA PRO A 87 -1.44 -15.57 -16.49
C PRO A 87 -0.41 -14.61 -17.08
N LYS A 88 -0.25 -14.65 -18.39
CA LYS A 88 0.36 -13.54 -19.12
C LYS A 88 -0.67 -12.42 -19.23
N VAL A 89 -0.26 -11.20 -18.89
CA VAL A 89 -1.10 -10.00 -19.00
C VAL A 89 -0.47 -9.04 -19.99
N ASN A 90 -1.28 -8.52 -20.90
CA ASN A 90 -0.82 -7.48 -21.82
C ASN A 90 -0.86 -6.14 -21.08
N ILE A 91 0.30 -5.54 -20.86
CA ILE A 91 0.46 -4.27 -20.16
C ILE A 91 0.78 -3.19 -21.21
N ARG A 92 0.06 -2.10 -21.16
CA ARG A 92 0.22 -1.01 -22.12
C ARG A 92 1.62 -0.40 -22.02
N GLY A 93 2.30 -0.30 -23.18
CA GLY A 93 3.65 0.23 -23.27
C GLY A 93 4.75 -0.82 -23.13
N TYR A 94 4.38 -2.10 -23.05
CA TYR A 94 5.31 -3.23 -23.11
C TYR A 94 5.05 -4.07 -24.36
N THR A 95 6.12 -4.64 -24.93
CA THR A 95 6.01 -5.57 -26.06
C THR A 95 5.49 -6.93 -25.61
N GLU A 96 5.14 -7.79 -26.56
CA GLU A 96 4.69 -9.15 -26.30
C GLU A 96 5.75 -9.98 -25.55
N GLU A 97 7.02 -9.81 -25.95
CA GLU A 97 8.19 -10.45 -25.33
C GLU A 97 8.36 -9.95 -23.88
N GLN A 98 8.24 -8.64 -23.66
CA GLN A 98 8.30 -8.06 -22.34
C GLN A 98 7.14 -8.54 -21.44
N CYS A 99 5.93 -8.65 -21.98
CA CYS A 99 4.80 -9.21 -21.25
C CYS A 99 5.02 -10.69 -20.89
N SER A 100 5.67 -11.46 -21.74
CA SER A 100 6.06 -12.85 -21.45
C SER A 100 7.13 -12.93 -20.37
N GLU A 101 8.11 -12.01 -20.40
CA GLU A 101 9.13 -11.88 -19.36
C GLU A 101 8.52 -11.46 -18.02
N ILE A 102 7.59 -10.51 -18.01
CA ILE A 102 6.84 -10.10 -16.81
C ILE A 102 6.09 -11.30 -16.21
N GLN A 103 5.45 -12.14 -17.02
CA GLN A 103 4.83 -13.36 -16.53
C GLN A 103 5.85 -14.30 -15.88
N ARG A 104 7.01 -14.48 -16.51
CA ARG A 104 8.09 -15.31 -15.97
C ARG A 104 8.58 -14.77 -14.62
N GLN A 105 8.73 -13.45 -14.51
CA GLN A 105 9.16 -12.80 -13.29
C GLN A 105 8.10 -12.86 -12.16
N HIS A 106 6.80 -12.78 -12.47
CA HIS A 106 5.76 -13.04 -11.48
C HIS A 106 5.82 -14.47 -10.93
N LYS A 107 6.06 -15.47 -11.79
CA LYS A 107 6.24 -16.86 -11.34
C LYS A 107 7.48 -17.02 -10.47
N GLU A 108 8.56 -16.34 -10.83
CA GLU A 108 9.79 -16.34 -10.04
C GLU A 108 9.62 -15.66 -8.69
N LEU A 109 8.93 -14.53 -8.65
CA LEU A 109 8.61 -13.81 -7.42
C LEU A 109 7.81 -14.68 -6.44
N LEU A 110 6.81 -15.44 -6.92
CA LEU A 110 6.09 -16.39 -6.07
C LEU A 110 6.99 -17.53 -5.60
N ARG A 111 7.89 -18.07 -6.43
CA ARG A 111 8.87 -19.09 -6.00
C ARG A 111 9.79 -18.54 -4.92
N TYR A 112 10.27 -17.31 -5.12
CA TYR A 112 11.15 -16.64 -4.16
C TYR A 112 10.44 -16.44 -2.82
N SER A 113 9.22 -15.88 -2.83
CA SER A 113 8.41 -15.71 -1.64
C SER A 113 8.15 -17.05 -0.90
N LYS A 114 7.80 -18.11 -1.65
CA LYS A 114 7.57 -19.45 -1.09
C LYS A 114 8.81 -20.00 -0.39
N ASN A 115 9.96 -19.92 -1.05
CA ASN A 115 11.17 -20.62 -0.63
C ASN A 115 12.02 -19.82 0.37
N ASN A 116 12.00 -18.48 0.26
CA ASN A 116 12.93 -17.61 1.00
C ASN A 116 12.24 -16.70 2.01
N ASN A 117 10.91 -16.53 1.96
CA ASN A 117 10.17 -15.63 2.83
C ASN A 117 8.86 -16.22 3.38
N ASN A 118 8.73 -17.51 3.50
CA ASN A 118 7.56 -18.18 4.12
C ASN A 118 6.21 -17.70 3.56
N ASN A 119 6.11 -17.46 2.26
CA ASN A 119 4.94 -16.95 1.53
C ASN A 119 4.56 -15.51 1.91
N LYS A 120 5.43 -14.77 2.59
CA LYS A 120 5.26 -13.36 2.94
C LYS A 120 5.58 -12.46 1.76
N GLU A 121 5.44 -11.14 1.97
CA GLU A 121 5.60 -10.17 0.91
C GLU A 121 7.05 -10.04 0.43
N VAL A 122 7.23 -10.03 -0.88
CA VAL A 122 8.50 -9.76 -1.59
C VAL A 122 8.21 -8.86 -2.77
N ALA A 123 9.20 -8.04 -3.16
CA ALA A 123 9.10 -7.27 -4.40
C ALA A 123 10.33 -7.43 -5.27
N PHE A 124 10.11 -7.34 -6.58
CA PHE A 124 11.12 -7.18 -7.60
C PHE A 124 10.92 -5.84 -8.29
N VAL A 125 12.00 -5.11 -8.49
CA VAL A 125 12.02 -3.83 -9.18
C VAL A 125 12.92 -3.92 -10.39
N PHE A 126 12.40 -3.54 -11.53
CA PHE A 126 13.08 -3.58 -12.82
C PHE A 126 13.18 -2.20 -13.44
N ASP A 127 14.20 -2.01 -14.26
CA ASP A 127 14.26 -0.92 -15.21
C ASP A 127 13.26 -1.11 -16.36
N SER A 128 13.15 -0.13 -17.25
CA SER A 128 12.23 -0.17 -18.41
C SER A 128 12.52 -1.31 -19.40
N SER A 129 13.72 -1.87 -19.39
CA SER A 129 14.12 -3.01 -20.24
C SER A 129 13.84 -4.37 -19.58
N ILE A 130 13.44 -4.40 -18.32
CA ILE A 130 13.20 -5.60 -17.51
C ILE A 130 14.49 -6.46 -17.36
N SER A 131 15.68 -5.83 -17.52
CA SER A 131 16.96 -6.53 -17.53
C SER A 131 17.65 -6.55 -16.17
N LYS A 132 17.48 -5.48 -15.37
CA LYS A 132 18.10 -5.35 -14.05
C LYS A 132 17.06 -5.49 -12.96
N ARG A 133 17.26 -6.43 -12.06
CA ARG A 133 16.38 -6.74 -10.95
C ARG A 133 17.00 -6.30 -9.62
N LYS A 134 16.22 -5.59 -8.81
CA LYS A 134 16.46 -5.41 -7.38
C LYS A 134 15.40 -6.20 -6.62
N GLU A 135 15.78 -6.81 -5.51
CA GLU A 135 14.91 -7.63 -4.67
C GLU A 135 14.71 -6.97 -3.31
N PHE A 136 13.49 -7.02 -2.82
CA PHE A 136 13.11 -6.51 -1.50
C PHE A 136 12.32 -7.59 -0.77
N VAL A 137 12.66 -7.82 0.49
CA VAL A 137 12.01 -8.80 1.34
C VAL A 137 11.24 -8.07 2.42
N GLY A 138 9.95 -8.26 2.43
CA GLY A 138 9.03 -7.64 3.38
C GLY A 138 8.61 -8.56 4.52
N SER A 139 7.67 -8.09 5.32
CA SER A 139 6.99 -8.83 6.36
C SER A 139 5.71 -9.49 5.82
N ASP A 140 4.71 -9.69 6.67
CA ASP A 140 3.45 -10.37 6.30
C ASP A 140 2.66 -9.64 5.18
N ASP A 141 2.73 -8.32 5.16
CA ASP A 141 1.98 -7.44 4.25
C ASP A 141 2.56 -6.01 4.20
N MET A 142 3.86 -5.89 4.41
CA MET A 142 4.56 -4.61 4.35
C MET A 142 5.91 -4.75 3.67
N LEU A 143 6.12 -3.94 2.65
CA LEU A 143 7.39 -3.72 1.97
C LEU A 143 7.90 -2.32 2.28
N ASP A 144 9.19 -2.21 2.51
CA ASP A 144 9.89 -0.93 2.63
C ASP A 144 10.91 -0.84 1.48
N PHE A 145 10.68 0.07 0.58
CA PHE A 145 11.62 0.36 -0.51
C PHE A 145 12.67 1.39 -0.08
N GLY A 146 12.46 2.07 1.04
CA GLY A 146 13.30 3.19 1.49
C GLY A 146 13.48 4.22 0.37
N SER A 147 14.70 4.77 0.25
CA SER A 147 15.09 5.65 -0.86
C SER A 147 15.58 4.91 -2.11
N SER A 148 15.28 3.61 -2.26
CA SER A 148 15.92 2.77 -3.29
C SER A 148 15.26 2.80 -4.66
N LEU A 149 14.07 3.38 -4.80
CA LEU A 149 13.34 3.45 -6.07
C LEU A 149 13.74 4.68 -6.88
N HIS A 150 14.98 4.67 -7.37
CA HIS A 150 15.49 5.69 -8.28
C HIS A 150 15.59 5.15 -9.69
N GLY A 151 15.17 5.95 -10.68
CA GLY A 151 15.23 5.59 -12.08
C GLY A 151 14.13 6.26 -12.88
N LYS A 152 13.91 5.74 -14.07
CA LYS A 152 12.83 6.17 -14.94
C LYS A 152 12.06 4.98 -15.45
N ASP A 153 10.73 5.11 -15.47
CA ASP A 153 9.83 4.11 -16.03
C ASP A 153 10.01 2.71 -15.37
N LEU A 154 10.21 2.68 -14.04
CA LEU A 154 10.38 1.44 -13.30
C LEU A 154 9.12 0.58 -13.36
N LEU A 155 9.34 -0.74 -13.45
CA LEU A 155 8.34 -1.77 -13.19
C LEU A 155 8.58 -2.30 -11.78
N VAL A 156 7.60 -2.12 -10.90
CA VAL A 156 7.58 -2.68 -9.55
C VAL A 156 6.58 -3.81 -9.51
N MET A 157 6.99 -4.98 -9.05
CA MET A 157 6.10 -6.12 -8.82
C MET A 157 6.29 -6.63 -7.39
N HIS A 158 5.16 -6.97 -6.74
CA HIS A 158 5.20 -7.62 -5.42
C HIS A 158 4.08 -8.64 -5.29
N ASN A 159 4.17 -9.52 -4.31
CA ASN A 159 3.09 -10.45 -4.04
C ASN A 159 2.20 -9.97 -2.89
N HIS A 160 0.93 -10.36 -2.94
CA HIS A 160 -0.03 -10.14 -1.86
C HIS A 160 -0.34 -11.46 -1.15
N PRO A 161 0.20 -11.66 0.08
CA PRO A 161 0.10 -12.92 0.80
C PRO A 161 -1.33 -13.35 1.15
N ARG A 162 -2.24 -12.40 1.33
CA ARG A 162 -3.66 -12.64 1.68
C ARG A 162 -4.61 -12.53 0.48
N ASN A 163 -4.06 -12.54 -0.74
CA ASN A 163 -4.81 -12.40 -2.00
C ASN A 163 -5.66 -11.12 -2.08
N SER A 164 -5.25 -10.06 -1.40
CA SER A 164 -5.92 -8.76 -1.49
C SER A 164 -5.67 -8.08 -2.84
N SER A 165 -6.51 -7.11 -3.18
CA SER A 165 -6.25 -6.11 -4.22
C SER A 165 -5.33 -5.03 -3.66
N TYR A 166 -4.94 -4.05 -4.48
CA TYR A 166 -4.12 -2.93 -4.07
C TYR A 166 -4.59 -2.31 -2.75
N SER A 167 -3.65 -2.07 -1.86
CA SER A 167 -3.84 -1.27 -0.65
C SER A 167 -3.74 0.22 -0.97
N LEU A 168 -4.13 1.07 -0.02
CA LEU A 168 -3.92 2.51 -0.16
C LEU A 168 -2.42 2.85 -0.22
N ASN A 169 -1.59 2.08 0.50
CA ASN A 169 -0.14 2.26 0.47
C ASN A 169 0.46 1.98 -0.90
N ASP A 170 0.05 0.90 -1.56
CA ASP A 170 0.49 0.60 -2.92
C ASP A 170 0.17 1.76 -3.86
N ILE A 171 -1.02 2.34 -3.70
CA ILE A 171 -1.46 3.47 -4.54
C ILE A 171 -0.67 4.72 -4.21
N ILE A 172 -0.39 4.99 -2.93
CA ILE A 172 0.41 6.16 -2.51
C ILE A 172 1.83 6.04 -3.06
N GLU A 173 2.47 4.89 -2.91
CA GLU A 173 3.80 4.65 -3.45
C GLU A 173 3.79 4.80 -4.98
N PHE A 174 2.82 4.18 -5.65
CA PHE A 174 2.67 4.29 -7.09
C PHE A 174 2.47 5.73 -7.57
N VAL A 175 1.60 6.49 -6.90
CA VAL A 175 1.28 7.88 -7.27
C VAL A 175 2.39 8.83 -6.85
N GLY A 176 2.94 8.64 -5.63
CA GLY A 176 3.95 9.51 -5.04
C GLY A 176 5.31 9.45 -5.73
N ASN A 177 5.66 8.30 -6.29
CA ASN A 177 6.96 8.07 -6.90
C ASN A 177 6.91 8.15 -8.43
N ASP A 178 7.44 9.24 -8.99
CA ASP A 178 7.46 9.46 -10.45
C ASP A 178 8.35 8.46 -11.21
N SER A 179 9.28 7.81 -10.53
CA SER A 179 10.11 6.76 -11.13
C SER A 179 9.30 5.52 -11.52
N ILE A 180 8.19 5.22 -10.82
CA ILE A 180 7.37 4.04 -11.08
C ILE A 180 6.45 4.30 -12.27
N LYS A 181 6.62 3.54 -13.34
CA LYS A 181 5.72 3.53 -14.50
C LYS A 181 4.59 2.54 -14.33
N THR A 182 4.92 1.36 -13.85
CA THR A 182 3.99 0.24 -13.70
C THR A 182 4.18 -0.43 -12.35
N LEU A 183 3.08 -0.64 -11.65
CA LEU A 183 3.01 -1.41 -10.43
C LEU A 183 2.14 -2.64 -10.67
N THR A 184 2.65 -3.82 -10.34
CA THR A 184 1.89 -5.06 -10.47
C THR A 184 1.87 -5.82 -9.15
N ILE A 185 0.75 -6.49 -8.87
CA ILE A 185 0.67 -7.46 -7.79
C ILE A 185 0.38 -8.84 -8.36
N VAL A 186 1.09 -9.85 -7.85
CA VAL A 186 0.73 -11.25 -8.03
C VAL A 186 0.27 -11.79 -6.68
N LYS A 187 -0.97 -12.25 -6.62
CA LYS A 187 -1.53 -12.83 -5.40
C LYS A 187 -0.95 -14.22 -5.16
N ASN A 188 -0.85 -14.66 -3.92
CA ASN A 188 -0.32 -16.00 -3.61
C ASN A 188 -1.13 -17.14 -4.24
N ASN A 189 -2.36 -16.87 -4.70
CA ASN A 189 -3.17 -17.80 -5.49
C ASN A 189 -2.91 -17.76 -7.01
N GLY A 190 -1.98 -16.91 -7.48
CA GLY A 190 -1.58 -16.78 -8.88
C GLY A 190 -2.33 -15.72 -9.70
N ASN A 191 -3.34 -15.05 -9.13
CA ASN A 191 -4.03 -13.97 -9.83
C ASN A 191 -3.16 -12.71 -9.88
N ILE A 192 -3.31 -11.89 -10.92
CA ILE A 192 -2.54 -10.67 -11.14
C ILE A 192 -3.46 -9.45 -11.19
N GLU A 193 -2.99 -8.33 -10.70
CA GLU A 193 -3.52 -7.01 -11.00
C GLU A 193 -2.39 -6.08 -11.44
N THR A 194 -2.68 -5.16 -12.35
CA THR A 194 -1.68 -4.21 -12.87
C THR A 194 -2.19 -2.79 -12.86
N LEU A 195 -1.31 -1.86 -12.53
CA LEU A 195 -1.50 -0.41 -12.63
C LEU A 195 -0.41 0.18 -13.50
N THR A 196 -0.77 0.98 -14.50
CA THR A 196 0.20 1.64 -15.40
C THR A 196 -0.17 3.11 -15.55
N LYS A 197 0.80 4.01 -15.35
CA LYS A 197 0.67 5.44 -15.63
C LYS A 197 0.62 5.68 -17.14
N LEU A 198 -0.36 6.42 -17.60
CA LEU A 198 -0.50 6.81 -19.00
C LEU A 198 0.13 8.17 -19.29
N LYS A 199 0.26 8.53 -20.57
CA LYS A 199 0.90 9.82 -20.98
C LYS A 199 0.25 11.08 -20.40
N LYS A 200 -1.07 11.00 -20.05
CA LYS A 200 -1.83 12.10 -19.47
C LYS A 200 -1.81 12.11 -17.95
N TYR A 201 -0.94 11.32 -17.32
CA TYR A 201 -0.85 11.25 -15.88
C TYR A 201 -0.61 12.62 -15.24
N ASP A 202 -1.48 13.02 -14.32
CA ASP A 202 -1.37 14.24 -13.53
C ASP A 202 -1.22 13.90 -12.04
N ARG A 203 0.03 13.92 -11.58
CA ARG A 203 0.39 13.61 -10.20
C ARG A 203 -0.35 14.46 -9.17
N LEU A 204 -0.52 15.75 -9.43
CA LEU A 204 -1.15 16.66 -8.46
C LEU A 204 -2.62 16.34 -8.23
N SER A 205 -3.36 16.05 -9.30
CA SER A 205 -4.75 15.62 -9.20
C SER A 205 -4.90 14.34 -8.42
N PHE A 206 -3.99 13.38 -8.63
CA PHE A 206 -3.97 12.13 -7.87
C PHE A 206 -3.69 12.35 -6.38
N LEU A 207 -2.67 13.15 -6.04
CA LEU A 207 -2.31 13.41 -4.64
C LEU A 207 -3.46 14.09 -3.87
N ARG A 208 -4.12 15.07 -4.47
CA ARG A 208 -5.30 15.73 -3.85
C ARG A 208 -6.43 14.75 -3.57
N GLU A 209 -6.70 13.86 -4.51
CA GLU A 209 -7.75 12.85 -4.34
C GLU A 209 -7.34 11.79 -3.28
N LEU A 210 -6.08 11.39 -3.24
CA LEU A 210 -5.56 10.48 -2.21
C LEU A 210 -5.70 11.06 -0.81
N GLN A 211 -5.40 12.34 -0.60
CA GLN A 211 -5.61 13.01 0.69
C GLN A 211 -7.10 13.00 1.08
N ARG A 212 -8.00 13.16 0.12
CA ARG A 212 -9.43 13.07 0.36
C ARG A 212 -9.86 11.64 0.74
N LEU A 213 -9.31 10.65 0.07
CA LEU A 213 -9.56 9.23 0.35
C LEU A 213 -9.06 8.83 1.72
N GLU A 214 -7.88 9.29 2.12
CA GLU A 214 -7.33 9.04 3.45
C GLU A 214 -8.30 9.52 4.54
N LYS A 215 -8.75 10.77 4.44
CA LYS A 215 -9.71 11.33 5.41
C LYS A 215 -11.01 10.52 5.49
N ASN A 216 -11.43 9.92 4.38
CA ASN A 216 -12.62 9.09 4.32
C ASN A 216 -12.37 7.66 4.81
N SER A 217 -11.20 7.07 4.50
CA SER A 217 -10.85 5.71 4.92
C SER A 217 -10.71 5.58 6.44
N ILE A 218 -10.24 6.64 7.11
CA ILE A 218 -10.16 6.70 8.58
C ILE A 218 -11.55 6.58 9.23
N LYS A 219 -12.61 6.97 8.53
CA LYS A 219 -13.99 6.91 9.01
C LYS A 219 -14.68 5.58 8.73
N THR A 220 -14.14 4.78 7.80
CA THR A 220 -14.78 3.51 7.43
C THR A 220 -14.39 2.42 8.43
N GLY A 221 -15.39 1.76 9.01
CA GLY A 221 -15.21 0.66 9.95
C GLY A 221 -15.10 -0.72 9.29
N SER A 222 -15.22 -0.82 7.96
CA SER A 222 -15.38 -2.09 7.25
C SER A 222 -14.40 -2.22 6.07
N ASP A 223 -13.84 -3.43 5.90
CA ASP A 223 -12.95 -3.79 4.79
C ASP A 223 -13.61 -3.61 3.43
N ASN A 224 -14.91 -3.92 3.35
CA ASN A 224 -15.66 -3.80 2.10
C ASN A 224 -15.80 -2.33 1.66
N GLU A 225 -16.01 -1.42 2.59
CA GLU A 225 -16.10 0.00 2.27
C GLU A 225 -14.75 0.57 1.85
N TYR A 226 -13.69 0.19 2.55
CA TYR A 226 -12.33 0.55 2.18
C TYR A 226 -12.01 0.11 0.74
N ARG A 227 -12.31 -1.15 0.39
CA ARG A 227 -12.11 -1.68 -0.98
C ARG A 227 -12.96 -0.96 -2.02
N LYS A 228 -14.21 -0.61 -1.69
CA LYS A 228 -15.08 0.17 -2.58
C LYS A 228 -14.47 1.55 -2.89
N ILE A 229 -13.89 2.20 -1.89
CA ILE A 229 -13.23 3.50 -2.05
C ILE A 229 -12.05 3.39 -3.02
N ILE A 230 -11.16 2.41 -2.79
CA ILE A 230 -10.00 2.16 -3.66
C ILE A 230 -10.44 1.85 -5.09
N ASN A 231 -11.39 0.93 -5.26
CA ASN A 231 -11.89 0.56 -6.58
C ASN A 231 -12.52 1.75 -7.30
N LYS A 232 -13.31 2.58 -6.61
CA LYS A 232 -13.90 3.79 -7.18
C LYS A 232 -12.83 4.80 -7.63
N PHE A 233 -11.77 4.95 -6.85
CA PHE A 233 -10.64 5.79 -7.22
C PHE A 233 -9.97 5.29 -8.51
N LEU A 234 -9.60 4.02 -8.57
CA LEU A 234 -8.94 3.44 -9.72
C LEU A 234 -9.81 3.50 -10.98
N SER A 235 -11.11 3.19 -10.87
CA SER A 235 -12.06 3.29 -12.00
C SER A 235 -12.17 4.71 -12.53
N LYS A 236 -12.30 5.70 -11.65
CA LYS A 236 -12.40 7.12 -12.04
C LYS A 236 -11.20 7.57 -12.88
N TYR A 237 -10.00 7.19 -12.47
CA TYR A 237 -8.78 7.60 -13.17
C TYR A 237 -8.50 6.78 -14.43
N GLN A 238 -8.99 5.56 -14.49
CA GLN A 238 -9.00 4.76 -15.72
C GLN A 238 -9.96 5.34 -16.76
N GLU A 239 -11.18 5.70 -16.38
CA GLU A 239 -12.15 6.37 -17.24
C GLU A 239 -11.61 7.70 -17.76
N GLY A 240 -10.89 8.44 -16.94
CA GLY A 240 -10.18 9.67 -17.33
C GLY A 240 -8.98 9.46 -18.24
N GLY A 241 -8.57 8.22 -18.53
CA GLY A 241 -7.42 7.89 -19.36
C GLY A 241 -6.07 8.30 -18.76
N LEU A 242 -5.98 8.39 -17.42
CA LEU A 242 -4.79 8.79 -16.68
C LEU A 242 -3.98 7.61 -16.19
N LEU A 243 -4.63 6.50 -15.93
CA LEU A 243 -4.01 5.21 -15.62
C LEU A 243 -4.73 4.07 -16.35
N GLU A 244 -4.07 2.93 -16.44
CA GLU A 244 -4.69 1.67 -16.83
C GLU A 244 -4.64 0.72 -15.63
N TRP A 245 -5.80 0.19 -15.25
CA TRP A 245 -5.94 -0.80 -14.19
C TRP A 245 -6.59 -2.07 -14.76
N ARG A 246 -5.93 -3.21 -14.58
CA ARG A 246 -6.43 -4.52 -15.01
C ARG A 246 -6.41 -5.51 -13.84
N LYS A 247 -7.44 -6.32 -13.79
CA LYS A 247 -7.59 -7.44 -12.85
C LYS A 247 -7.49 -8.76 -13.57
#